data_cef1267217313e70c850307f0d279a6f
#
_entry.id   cef1267217313e70c850307f0d279a6f
#
_cell.length_a   1.000
_cell.length_b   1.000
_cell.length_c   1.000
_cell.angle_alpha   90.00
_cell.angle_beta   90.00
_cell.angle_gamma   90.00
#
_symmetry.space_group_name_H-M   'P 1'
#
loop_
_entity.id
_entity.type
_entity.pdbx_description
1 polymer ?
#
loop_
_entity_poly.entity_id
_entity_poly.type
_entity_poly.pdbx_seq_one_letter_code
_entity_poly.pdbx_strand_id
1 'polypeptide(L)'
;MNPAAGDLPGAPVGGRQRTAHWLAQIGLFCLPALVLTVPINLLPYGLLLLASTLLAPELLWRARHMGGQPVKVLTWLMLAVLALGLLSVLMFEQGLRDVDNRSRFVVIPWIALWVCALRPDLRWLWRGALAGLLVTFAMSLWQVLQGAPRAELFTNAIVLADIVMVLMVLLVFCRPSRRWSLVIVGMAAGCGTIVLTGSRGVFAALLALLVVLALSLRWRTGTARLSVLAGMLAIGATLLLSVPELRHQVRLSELHSDMQRMEQGDSDSSAGARVERLQVAWDTFLDHPLVGVGIGHFDDAMQRVPVCRENPDEQRCHLGHAHNDVAEWAATQGMPGLLLLLAVYGVPLWVFVRLHRRSGRSTFRGPAAAGIMIVTTYVLCGLTQSMFAHQMTASFYVTIVGLLAGLSILEGARHRGANAG
;
A
#
# COMPACT_ATOMS: atom_id res chain seq x y z
N MET A 1 -13.89 -17.93 31.13
CA MET A 1 -15.26 -17.96 30.58
C MET A 1 -15.18 -17.63 29.09
N ASN A 2 -15.43 -18.62 28.24
CA ASN A 2 -15.46 -18.46 26.79
C ASN A 2 -16.84 -17.88 26.42
N PRO A 3 -16.96 -16.73 25.76
CA PRO A 3 -18.25 -16.29 25.27
C PRO A 3 -18.74 -17.26 24.19
N ALA A 4 -19.94 -17.75 24.39
CA ALA A 4 -20.59 -18.75 23.57
C ALA A 4 -20.62 -18.35 22.07
N ALA A 5 -20.50 -19.35 21.20
CA ALA A 5 -20.49 -19.26 19.74
C ALA A 5 -21.83 -18.78 19.09
N GLY A 6 -22.72 -18.13 19.87
CA GLY A 6 -24.11 -17.83 19.47
C GLY A 6 -24.44 -16.42 19.04
N ASP A 7 -23.61 -15.42 19.35
CA ASP A 7 -24.00 -14.01 19.13
C ASP A 7 -23.20 -13.33 18.00
N LEU A 8 -23.40 -13.79 16.78
CA LEU A 8 -23.20 -12.89 15.64
C LEU A 8 -24.37 -11.91 15.64
N PRO A 9 -24.14 -10.56 15.81
CA PRO A 9 -25.21 -9.59 15.75
C PRO A 9 -26.00 -9.80 14.44
N GLY A 10 -27.34 -9.91 14.57
CA GLY A 10 -28.23 -10.19 13.43
C GLY A 10 -28.11 -9.17 12.30
N ALA A 11 -28.75 -9.48 11.15
CA ALA A 11 -28.89 -8.54 10.05
C ALA A 11 -29.41 -7.18 10.53
N PRO A 12 -29.05 -6.04 9.87
CA PRO A 12 -29.47 -4.72 10.28
C PRO A 12 -30.99 -4.64 10.37
N VAL A 13 -31.51 -4.40 11.57
CA VAL A 13 -32.95 -4.50 11.90
C VAL A 13 -33.69 -3.19 11.63
N GLY A 14 -33.01 -2.04 11.66
CA GLY A 14 -33.61 -0.71 11.46
C GLY A 14 -33.23 -0.06 10.13
N GLY A 15 -34.07 0.88 9.64
CA GLY A 15 -33.80 1.62 8.40
C GLY A 15 -32.43 2.30 8.41
N ARG A 16 -32.04 3.00 9.49
CA ARG A 16 -30.71 3.61 9.67
C ARG A 16 -29.56 2.63 9.50
N GLN A 17 -29.65 1.46 10.11
CA GLN A 17 -28.62 0.43 10.04
C GLN A 17 -28.49 -0.17 8.63
N ARG A 18 -29.61 -0.31 7.90
CA ARG A 18 -29.60 -0.72 6.49
C ARG A 18 -28.93 0.33 5.63
N THR A 19 -29.21 1.61 5.83
CA THR A 19 -28.54 2.72 5.14
C THR A 19 -27.04 2.72 5.42
N ALA A 20 -26.63 2.59 6.68
CA ALA A 20 -25.22 2.50 7.07
C ALA A 20 -24.52 1.31 6.39
N HIS A 21 -25.16 0.15 6.32
CA HIS A 21 -24.65 -1.03 5.62
C HIS A 21 -24.48 -0.77 4.10
N TRP A 22 -25.47 -0.13 3.45
CA TRP A 22 -25.36 0.22 2.04
C TRP A 22 -24.25 1.24 1.77
N LEU A 23 -24.09 2.26 2.60
CA LEU A 23 -22.98 3.21 2.52
C LEU A 23 -21.64 2.51 2.67
N ALA A 24 -21.56 1.49 3.54
CA ALA A 24 -20.35 0.68 3.68
C ALA A 24 -20.05 -0.15 2.42
N GLN A 25 -21.06 -0.72 1.77
CA GLN A 25 -20.89 -1.43 0.50
C GLN A 25 -20.37 -0.50 -0.60
N ILE A 26 -20.98 0.68 -0.74
CA ILE A 26 -20.57 1.71 -1.69
C ILE A 26 -19.14 2.18 -1.37
N GLY A 27 -18.82 2.40 -0.09
CA GLY A 27 -17.48 2.77 0.35
C GLY A 27 -16.42 1.74 -0.05
N LEU A 28 -16.70 0.45 0.12
CA LEU A 28 -15.79 -0.61 -0.33
C LEU A 28 -15.54 -0.58 -1.84
N PHE A 29 -16.54 -0.24 -2.64
CA PHE A 29 -16.38 -0.07 -4.08
C PHE A 29 -15.61 1.21 -4.41
N CYS A 30 -16.00 2.33 -3.83
CA CYS A 30 -15.42 3.65 -4.13
C CYS A 30 -13.95 3.73 -3.75
N LEU A 31 -13.52 3.08 -2.65
CA LEU A 31 -12.14 3.10 -2.21
C LEU A 31 -11.15 2.74 -3.33
N PRO A 32 -11.16 1.53 -3.91
CA PRO A 32 -10.23 1.19 -4.98
C PRO A 32 -10.64 1.74 -6.36
N ALA A 33 -11.91 2.06 -6.58
CA ALA A 33 -12.38 2.59 -7.86
C ALA A 33 -11.97 4.04 -8.08
N LEU A 34 -11.96 4.86 -7.01
CA LEU A 34 -11.80 6.31 -7.12
C LEU A 34 -10.42 6.82 -6.68
N VAL A 35 -9.63 6.01 -5.96
CA VAL A 35 -8.36 6.45 -5.38
C VAL A 35 -7.38 7.07 -6.38
N LEU A 36 -7.39 6.63 -7.64
CA LEU A 36 -6.52 7.12 -8.72
C LEU A 36 -7.27 7.87 -9.82
N THR A 37 -8.59 7.77 -9.84
CA THR A 37 -9.41 8.24 -10.97
C THR A 37 -10.08 9.59 -10.73
N VAL A 38 -9.96 10.12 -9.51
CA VAL A 38 -10.47 11.45 -9.15
C VAL A 38 -9.41 12.25 -8.39
N PRO A 39 -9.38 13.59 -8.52
CA PRO A 39 -8.35 14.44 -7.86
C PRO A 39 -8.48 14.48 -6.34
N ILE A 40 -9.65 14.13 -5.80
CA ILE A 40 -9.93 14.10 -4.35
C ILE A 40 -9.59 12.76 -3.69
N ASN A 41 -9.03 11.80 -4.44
CA ASN A 41 -8.45 10.53 -3.99
C ASN A 41 -9.34 9.74 -3.01
N LEU A 42 -8.96 9.70 -1.73
CA LEU A 42 -9.62 8.93 -0.67
C LEU A 42 -10.83 9.66 -0.03
N LEU A 43 -11.08 10.93 -0.37
CA LEU A 43 -12.15 11.71 0.26
C LEU A 43 -13.55 11.07 0.12
N PRO A 44 -13.96 10.55 -1.07
CA PRO A 44 -15.28 9.92 -1.20
C PRO A 44 -15.45 8.73 -0.23
N TYR A 45 -14.41 7.90 -0.09
CA TYR A 45 -14.41 6.81 0.87
C TYR A 45 -14.49 7.32 2.32
N GLY A 46 -13.68 8.32 2.65
CA GLY A 46 -13.66 8.93 3.99
C GLY A 46 -15.02 9.48 4.40
N LEU A 47 -15.72 10.16 3.50
CA LEU A 47 -17.08 10.65 3.75
C LEU A 47 -18.10 9.52 3.98
N LEU A 48 -18.01 8.45 3.18
CA LEU A 48 -18.89 7.27 3.33
C LEU A 48 -18.59 6.51 4.63
N LEU A 49 -17.31 6.39 5.01
CA LEU A 49 -16.87 5.83 6.29
C LEU A 49 -17.43 6.62 7.47
N LEU A 50 -17.26 7.94 7.44
CA LEU A 50 -17.78 8.82 8.50
C LEU A 50 -19.30 8.79 8.58
N ALA A 51 -19.99 8.98 7.46
CA ALA A 51 -21.45 8.97 7.41
C ALA A 51 -22.05 7.66 7.93
N SER A 52 -21.50 6.51 7.49
CA SER A 52 -21.98 5.20 7.95
C SER A 52 -21.65 4.92 9.40
N THR A 53 -20.52 5.45 9.92
CA THR A 53 -20.18 5.41 11.35
C THR A 53 -21.18 6.21 12.19
N LEU A 54 -21.50 7.45 11.77
CA LEU A 54 -22.43 8.33 12.48
C LEU A 54 -23.88 7.82 12.44
N LEU A 55 -24.27 7.11 11.37
CA LEU A 55 -25.59 6.50 11.26
C LEU A 55 -25.81 5.31 12.18
N ALA A 56 -24.76 4.57 12.53
CA ALA A 56 -24.90 3.35 13.35
C ALA A 56 -23.75 3.17 14.36
N PRO A 57 -23.50 4.16 15.25
CA PRO A 57 -22.42 4.09 16.23
C PRO A 57 -22.60 2.94 17.23
N GLU A 58 -23.85 2.58 17.53
CA GLU A 58 -24.18 1.46 18.40
C GLU A 58 -23.67 0.11 17.86
N LEU A 59 -23.61 -0.06 16.53
CA LEU A 59 -23.06 -1.28 15.91
C LEU A 59 -21.55 -1.36 16.11
N LEU A 60 -20.82 -0.22 15.99
CA LEU A 60 -19.38 -0.17 16.25
C LEU A 60 -19.08 -0.49 17.72
N TRP A 61 -19.87 0.08 18.63
CA TRP A 61 -19.71 -0.19 20.06
C TRP A 61 -19.91 -1.68 20.39
N ARG A 62 -20.92 -2.31 19.81
CA ARG A 62 -21.14 -3.76 19.95
C ARG A 62 -20.02 -4.58 19.32
N ALA A 63 -19.50 -4.15 18.18
CA ALA A 63 -18.42 -4.86 17.46
C ALA A 63 -17.05 -4.76 18.15
N ARG A 64 -16.87 -3.91 19.16
CA ARG A 64 -15.55 -3.74 19.83
C ARG A 64 -14.98 -5.05 20.38
N HIS A 65 -15.82 -5.99 20.79
CA HIS A 65 -15.41 -7.30 21.28
C HIS A 65 -15.03 -8.28 20.16
N MET A 66 -15.51 -8.05 18.94
CA MET A 66 -15.21 -8.91 17.78
C MET A 66 -13.79 -8.75 17.28
N GLY A 67 -13.18 -7.56 17.43
CA GLY A 67 -11.82 -7.26 16.99
C GLY A 67 -10.76 -8.13 17.63
N GLY A 68 -10.95 -8.53 18.89
CA GLY A 68 -10.06 -9.42 19.61
C GLY A 68 -8.59 -8.99 19.63
N GLN A 69 -7.69 -9.96 19.68
CA GLN A 69 -6.25 -9.74 19.68
C GLN A 69 -5.74 -8.96 18.45
N PRO A 70 -6.21 -9.23 17.21
CA PRO A 70 -5.73 -8.51 16.03
C PRO A 70 -5.91 -6.99 16.14
N VAL A 71 -7.11 -6.53 16.49
CA VAL A 71 -7.38 -5.09 16.61
C VAL A 71 -6.59 -4.47 17.77
N LYS A 72 -6.46 -5.17 18.90
CA LYS A 72 -5.64 -4.69 20.03
C LYS A 72 -4.19 -4.43 19.64
N VAL A 73 -3.57 -5.37 18.94
CA VAL A 73 -2.17 -5.23 18.50
C VAL A 73 -2.01 -4.10 17.49
N LEU A 74 -2.95 -3.96 16.54
CA LEU A 74 -2.96 -2.83 15.61
C LEU A 74 -3.18 -1.48 16.32
N THR A 75 -3.97 -1.46 17.40
CA THR A 75 -4.15 -0.26 18.24
C THR A 75 -2.85 0.11 18.97
N TRP A 76 -2.12 -0.86 19.51
CA TRP A 76 -0.82 -0.59 20.13
C TRP A 76 0.21 -0.08 19.10
N LEU A 77 0.22 -0.62 17.89
CA LEU A 77 1.04 -0.09 16.80
C LEU A 77 0.69 1.38 16.49
N MET A 78 -0.61 1.69 16.35
CA MET A 78 -1.10 3.04 16.16
C MET A 78 -0.59 3.98 17.26
N LEU A 79 -0.74 3.58 18.53
CA LEU A 79 -0.31 4.40 19.66
C LEU A 79 1.20 4.63 19.65
N ALA A 80 2.00 3.61 19.31
CA ALA A 80 3.44 3.74 19.19
C ALA A 80 3.86 4.72 18.07
N VAL A 81 3.19 4.64 16.89
CA VAL A 81 3.45 5.56 15.78
C VAL A 81 3.13 7.01 16.17
N LEU A 82 1.98 7.22 16.83
CA LEU A 82 1.59 8.55 17.31
C LEU A 82 2.53 9.07 18.39
N ALA A 83 2.88 8.23 19.35
CA ALA A 83 3.75 8.63 20.45
C ALA A 83 5.14 9.08 19.94
N LEU A 84 5.75 8.30 19.03
CA LEU A 84 7.03 8.70 18.44
C LEU A 84 6.88 9.96 17.58
N GLY A 85 5.77 10.11 16.83
CA GLY A 85 5.49 11.31 16.08
C GLY A 85 5.38 12.55 16.94
N LEU A 86 4.60 12.49 18.01
CA LEU A 86 4.45 13.60 18.96
C LEU A 86 5.75 13.90 19.70
N LEU A 87 6.52 12.86 20.07
CA LEU A 87 7.82 13.06 20.70
C LEU A 87 8.78 13.82 19.78
N SER A 88 8.83 13.47 18.49
CA SER A 88 9.64 14.20 17.49
C SER A 88 9.26 15.67 17.43
N VAL A 89 7.95 15.98 17.33
CA VAL A 89 7.46 17.37 17.30
C VAL A 89 7.88 18.15 18.55
N LEU A 90 7.76 17.54 19.73
CA LEU A 90 8.14 18.17 20.98
C LEU A 90 9.66 18.41 21.11
N MET A 91 10.48 17.45 20.62
CA MET A 91 11.94 17.54 20.71
C MET A 91 12.56 18.54 19.74
N PHE A 92 11.96 18.69 18.56
CA PHE A 92 12.50 19.53 17.49
C PHE A 92 11.68 20.83 17.28
N GLU A 93 10.75 21.14 18.19
CA GLU A 93 9.86 22.32 18.11
C GLU A 93 9.13 22.45 16.78
N GLN A 94 8.76 21.29 16.18
CA GLN A 94 8.16 21.19 14.86
C GLN A 94 6.66 21.55 14.87
N GLY A 95 6.10 21.74 13.68
CA GLY A 95 4.67 21.94 13.53
C GLY A 95 3.86 20.64 13.62
N LEU A 96 2.61 20.70 14.08
CA LEU A 96 1.71 19.55 14.08
C LEU A 96 1.45 18.97 12.66
N ARG A 97 1.76 19.73 11.62
CA ARG A 97 1.67 19.25 10.22
C ARG A 97 2.65 18.11 9.92
N ASP A 98 3.79 18.08 10.59
CA ASP A 98 4.83 17.08 10.37
C ASP A 98 4.38 15.68 10.87
N VAL A 99 3.42 15.66 11.81
CA VAL A 99 2.78 14.41 12.28
C VAL A 99 1.62 13.96 11.38
N ASP A 100 1.21 14.74 10.37
CA ASP A 100 0.01 14.43 9.58
C ASP A 100 0.01 12.98 9.03
N ASN A 101 1.08 12.55 8.38
CA ASN A 101 1.18 11.19 7.85
C ASN A 101 1.15 10.11 8.94
N ARG A 102 1.64 10.41 10.14
CA ARG A 102 1.62 9.49 11.31
C ARG A 102 0.24 9.44 11.98
N SER A 103 -0.46 10.56 12.03
CA SER A 103 -1.81 10.64 12.60
C SER A 103 -2.81 9.74 11.88
N ARG A 104 -2.58 9.45 10.60
CA ARG A 104 -3.43 8.58 9.76
C ARG A 104 -3.53 7.15 10.29
N PHE A 105 -2.56 6.68 11.08
CA PHE A 105 -2.58 5.34 11.67
C PHE A 105 -3.78 5.12 12.62
N VAL A 106 -4.39 6.20 13.15
CA VAL A 106 -5.63 6.18 13.96
C VAL A 106 -6.77 5.48 13.23
N VAL A 107 -6.78 5.54 11.91
CA VAL A 107 -7.85 4.98 11.07
C VAL A 107 -7.87 3.46 11.07
N ILE A 108 -6.72 2.79 11.31
CA ILE A 108 -6.59 1.32 11.24
C ILE A 108 -7.59 0.60 12.14
N PRO A 109 -7.58 0.80 13.49
CA PRO A 109 -8.51 0.11 14.37
C PRO A 109 -9.96 0.55 14.14
N TRP A 110 -10.20 1.82 13.79
CA TRP A 110 -11.54 2.30 13.46
C TRP A 110 -12.12 1.56 12.27
N ILE A 111 -11.41 1.50 11.14
CA ILE A 111 -11.88 0.80 9.93
C ILE A 111 -12.05 -0.71 10.20
N ALA A 112 -11.14 -1.34 10.95
CA ALA A 112 -11.28 -2.76 11.29
C ALA A 112 -12.56 -3.04 12.09
N LEU A 113 -12.89 -2.20 13.08
CA LEU A 113 -14.14 -2.31 13.83
C LEU A 113 -15.37 -1.95 13.00
N TRP A 114 -15.27 -0.94 12.13
CA TRP A 114 -16.32 -0.55 11.20
C TRP A 114 -16.71 -1.70 10.27
N VAL A 115 -15.73 -2.41 9.72
CA VAL A 115 -15.96 -3.61 8.91
C VAL A 115 -16.64 -4.71 9.73
N CYS A 116 -16.18 -4.95 10.96
CA CYS A 116 -16.79 -5.94 11.86
C CYS A 116 -18.25 -5.59 12.19
N ALA A 117 -18.55 -4.30 12.35
CA ALA A 117 -19.88 -3.79 12.68
C ALA A 117 -20.85 -3.87 11.50
N LEU A 118 -20.47 -3.35 10.35
CA LEU A 118 -21.34 -3.18 9.18
C LEU A 118 -21.28 -4.37 8.21
N ARG A 119 -20.27 -5.26 8.31
CA ARG A 119 -20.14 -6.51 7.55
C ARG A 119 -20.30 -6.36 6.04
N PRO A 120 -19.61 -5.41 5.40
CA PRO A 120 -19.72 -5.23 3.96
C PRO A 120 -19.22 -6.48 3.20
N ASP A 121 -19.76 -6.71 1.99
CA ASP A 121 -19.36 -7.85 1.17
C ASP A 121 -18.05 -7.54 0.42
N LEU A 122 -17.08 -8.43 0.55
CA LEU A 122 -15.78 -8.40 -0.14
C LEU A 122 -15.90 -8.23 -1.67
N ARG A 123 -17.02 -8.65 -2.26
CA ARG A 123 -17.26 -8.51 -3.71
C ARG A 123 -17.26 -7.06 -4.18
N TRP A 124 -17.67 -6.11 -3.33
CA TRP A 124 -17.66 -4.69 -3.67
C TRP A 124 -16.24 -4.15 -3.76
N LEU A 125 -15.36 -4.54 -2.82
CA LEU A 125 -13.94 -4.21 -2.88
C LEU A 125 -13.28 -4.73 -4.17
N TRP A 126 -13.57 -6.00 -4.52
CA TRP A 126 -13.06 -6.61 -5.73
C TRP A 126 -13.55 -5.92 -7.01
N ARG A 127 -14.87 -5.61 -7.09
CA ARG A 127 -15.46 -4.87 -8.23
C ARG A 127 -14.85 -3.49 -8.36
N GLY A 128 -14.66 -2.78 -7.24
CA GLY A 128 -14.01 -1.48 -7.21
C GLY A 128 -12.55 -1.55 -7.69
N ALA A 129 -11.78 -2.57 -7.27
CA ALA A 129 -10.40 -2.77 -7.74
C ALA A 129 -10.35 -3.02 -9.26
N LEU A 130 -11.25 -3.83 -9.80
CA LEU A 130 -11.35 -4.05 -11.24
C LEU A 130 -11.69 -2.77 -11.99
N ALA A 131 -12.72 -2.04 -11.54
CA ALA A 131 -13.14 -0.78 -12.15
C ALA A 131 -12.01 0.27 -12.07
N GLY A 132 -11.38 0.40 -10.92
CA GLY A 132 -10.24 1.30 -10.71
C GLY A 132 -9.10 1.02 -11.67
N LEU A 133 -8.69 -0.25 -11.82
CA LEU A 133 -7.62 -0.63 -12.75
C LEU A 133 -7.97 -0.30 -14.21
N LEU A 134 -9.19 -0.60 -14.65
CA LEU A 134 -9.61 -0.36 -16.03
C LEU A 134 -9.70 1.14 -16.34
N VAL A 135 -10.30 1.93 -15.45
CA VAL A 135 -10.44 3.38 -15.64
C VAL A 135 -9.06 4.06 -15.55
N THR A 136 -8.23 3.67 -14.56
CA THR A 136 -6.85 4.20 -14.42
C THR A 136 -6.03 3.92 -15.67
N PHE A 137 -6.12 2.72 -16.25
CA PHE A 137 -5.43 2.39 -17.50
C PHE A 137 -5.91 3.24 -18.66
N ALA A 138 -7.23 3.38 -18.84
CA ALA A 138 -7.81 4.20 -19.91
C ALA A 138 -7.36 5.68 -19.78
N MET A 139 -7.39 6.24 -18.58
CA MET A 139 -6.94 7.62 -18.32
C MET A 139 -5.45 7.78 -18.54
N SER A 140 -4.63 6.83 -18.09
CA SER A 140 -3.17 6.83 -18.28
C SER A 140 -2.79 6.75 -19.75
N LEU A 141 -3.47 5.88 -20.50
CA LEU A 141 -3.29 5.76 -21.94
C LEU A 141 -3.67 7.06 -22.65
N TRP A 142 -4.82 7.63 -22.29
CA TRP A 142 -5.25 8.92 -22.82
C TRP A 142 -4.23 10.02 -22.55
N GLN A 143 -3.72 10.13 -21.33
CA GLN A 143 -2.73 11.15 -20.95
C GLN A 143 -1.44 11.04 -21.80
N VAL A 144 -0.94 9.83 -22.01
CA VAL A 144 0.28 9.60 -22.83
C VAL A 144 0.00 9.85 -24.31
N LEU A 145 -1.18 9.47 -24.83
CA LEU A 145 -1.59 9.77 -26.23
C LEU A 145 -1.75 11.28 -26.47
N GLN A 146 -2.01 12.08 -25.46
CA GLN A 146 -2.01 13.55 -25.53
C GLN A 146 -0.59 14.17 -25.45
N GLY A 147 0.45 13.34 -25.45
CA GLY A 147 1.85 13.78 -25.48
C GLY A 147 2.53 13.92 -24.12
N ALA A 148 1.90 13.47 -23.02
CA ALA A 148 2.58 13.42 -21.73
C ALA A 148 3.73 12.39 -21.78
N PRO A 149 4.92 12.71 -21.26
CA PRO A 149 6.07 11.81 -21.32
C PRO A 149 5.87 10.55 -20.49
N ARG A 150 4.97 10.58 -19.50
CA ARG A 150 4.62 9.47 -18.61
C ARG A 150 3.24 9.71 -17.99
N ALA A 151 2.58 8.64 -17.58
CA ALA A 151 1.31 8.75 -16.89
C ALA A 151 1.52 9.12 -15.41
N GLU A 152 0.81 10.14 -14.95
CA GLU A 152 0.86 10.65 -13.57
C GLU A 152 -0.55 10.83 -12.97
N LEU A 153 -1.54 11.09 -13.82
CA LEU A 153 -2.92 11.40 -13.45
C LEU A 153 -3.00 12.54 -12.41
N PHE A 154 -3.59 12.27 -11.24
CA PHE A 154 -3.75 13.23 -10.15
C PHE A 154 -2.69 13.07 -9.04
N THR A 155 -1.58 12.39 -9.34
CA THR A 155 -0.47 12.14 -8.42
C THR A 155 0.85 12.20 -9.17
N ASN A 156 1.92 11.60 -8.65
CA ASN A 156 3.13 11.38 -9.43
C ASN A 156 3.17 9.94 -9.96
N ALA A 157 3.97 9.69 -11.01
CA ALA A 157 4.03 8.40 -11.68
C ALA A 157 4.47 7.24 -10.77
N ILE A 158 5.29 7.50 -9.74
CA ILE A 158 5.74 6.46 -8.80
C ILE A 158 4.58 6.05 -7.89
N VAL A 159 3.93 7.01 -7.26
CA VAL A 159 2.75 6.77 -6.40
C VAL A 159 1.61 6.12 -7.20
N LEU A 160 1.40 6.54 -8.45
CA LEU A 160 0.43 5.90 -9.35
C LEU A 160 0.74 4.40 -9.51
N ALA A 161 1.99 4.05 -9.82
CA ALA A 161 2.41 2.66 -9.98
C ALA A 161 2.27 1.85 -8.68
N ASP A 162 2.65 2.42 -7.54
CA ASP A 162 2.55 1.78 -6.22
C ASP A 162 1.10 1.44 -5.86
N ILE A 163 0.17 2.37 -6.06
CA ILE A 163 -1.26 2.14 -5.79
C ILE A 163 -1.85 1.12 -6.78
N VAL A 164 -1.48 1.18 -8.07
CA VAL A 164 -1.89 0.18 -9.08
C VAL A 164 -1.46 -1.23 -8.65
N MET A 165 -0.25 -1.40 -8.11
CA MET A 165 0.19 -2.68 -7.56
C MET A 165 -0.73 -3.20 -6.45
N VAL A 166 -1.15 -2.33 -5.53
CA VAL A 166 -2.09 -2.72 -4.46
C VAL A 166 -3.45 -3.12 -5.05
N LEU A 167 -3.96 -2.39 -6.06
CA LEU A 167 -5.22 -2.74 -6.74
C LEU A 167 -5.10 -4.11 -7.45
N MET A 168 -3.97 -4.42 -8.06
CA MET A 168 -3.70 -5.74 -8.67
C MET A 168 -3.71 -6.86 -7.61
N VAL A 169 -3.11 -6.63 -6.44
CA VAL A 169 -3.16 -7.58 -5.31
C VAL A 169 -4.61 -7.81 -4.85
N LEU A 170 -5.41 -6.75 -4.68
CA LEU A 170 -6.83 -6.87 -4.33
C LEU A 170 -7.60 -7.67 -5.39
N LEU A 171 -7.36 -7.38 -6.66
CA LEU A 171 -8.00 -8.08 -7.78
C LEU A 171 -7.71 -9.59 -7.76
N VAL A 172 -6.47 -9.97 -7.50
CA VAL A 172 -6.01 -11.37 -7.51
C VAL A 172 -6.53 -12.13 -6.28
N PHE A 173 -6.31 -11.60 -5.07
CA PHE A 173 -6.55 -12.35 -3.84
C PHE A 173 -7.98 -12.22 -3.30
N CYS A 174 -8.68 -11.13 -3.58
CA CYS A 174 -10.07 -10.92 -3.16
C CYS A 174 -11.12 -11.41 -4.20
N ARG A 175 -10.68 -12.05 -5.29
CA ARG A 175 -11.56 -12.46 -6.39
C ARG A 175 -12.66 -13.45 -5.96
N PRO A 176 -13.87 -13.34 -6.53
CA PRO A 176 -14.87 -14.40 -6.47
C PRO A 176 -14.40 -15.68 -7.20
N SER A 177 -15.02 -16.81 -6.90
CA SER A 177 -14.73 -18.06 -7.60
C SER A 177 -15.06 -17.94 -9.09
N ARG A 178 -14.26 -18.60 -9.95
CA ARG A 178 -14.48 -18.70 -11.41
C ARG A 178 -14.47 -17.37 -12.21
N ARG A 179 -13.84 -16.29 -11.71
CA ARG A 179 -13.76 -14.97 -12.40
C ARG A 179 -12.35 -14.67 -12.97
N TRP A 180 -11.68 -15.71 -13.47
CA TRP A 180 -10.30 -15.57 -13.96
C TRP A 180 -10.15 -14.66 -15.17
N SER A 181 -11.12 -14.67 -16.11
CA SER A 181 -11.09 -13.78 -17.29
C SER A 181 -11.00 -12.29 -16.89
N LEU A 182 -11.81 -11.88 -15.90
CA LEU A 182 -11.79 -10.50 -15.40
C LEU A 182 -10.49 -10.18 -14.63
N VAL A 183 -9.91 -11.18 -13.94
CA VAL A 183 -8.60 -11.00 -13.30
C VAL A 183 -7.53 -10.78 -14.35
N ILE A 184 -7.50 -11.56 -15.44
CA ILE A 184 -6.54 -11.40 -16.53
C ILE A 184 -6.67 -10.02 -17.18
N VAL A 185 -7.88 -9.56 -17.48
CA VAL A 185 -8.13 -8.25 -18.05
C VAL A 185 -7.65 -7.12 -17.12
N GLY A 186 -8.00 -7.19 -15.84
CA GLY A 186 -7.56 -6.16 -14.88
C GLY A 186 -6.05 -6.20 -14.61
N MET A 187 -5.42 -7.40 -14.61
CA MET A 187 -3.96 -7.52 -14.54
C MET A 187 -3.27 -6.92 -15.75
N ALA A 188 -3.80 -7.16 -16.96
CA ALA A 188 -3.27 -6.55 -18.19
C ALA A 188 -3.37 -5.01 -18.14
N ALA A 189 -4.52 -4.48 -17.67
CA ALA A 189 -4.70 -3.04 -17.48
C ALA A 189 -3.71 -2.47 -16.44
N GLY A 190 -3.51 -3.16 -15.30
CA GLY A 190 -2.54 -2.76 -14.29
C GLY A 190 -1.11 -2.76 -14.82
N CYS A 191 -0.67 -3.83 -15.48
CA CYS A 191 0.64 -3.91 -16.11
C CYS A 191 0.81 -2.81 -17.17
N GLY A 192 -0.20 -2.57 -18.01
CA GLY A 192 -0.19 -1.49 -18.98
C GLY A 192 -0.01 -0.11 -18.32
N THR A 193 -0.74 0.15 -17.24
CA THR A 193 -0.56 1.39 -16.47
C THR A 193 0.86 1.52 -15.92
N ILE A 194 1.44 0.47 -15.31
CA ILE A 194 2.81 0.49 -14.79
C ILE A 194 3.82 0.84 -15.90
N VAL A 195 3.66 0.25 -17.09
CA VAL A 195 4.50 0.59 -18.26
C VAL A 195 4.36 2.07 -18.63
N LEU A 196 3.13 2.59 -18.72
CA LEU A 196 2.88 3.99 -19.05
C LEU A 196 3.41 4.98 -18.00
N THR A 197 3.57 4.56 -16.74
CA THR A 197 4.23 5.39 -15.71
C THR A 197 5.73 5.45 -15.86
N GLY A 198 6.37 4.48 -16.52
CA GLY A 198 7.82 4.34 -16.58
C GLY A 198 8.47 4.07 -15.21
N SER A 199 7.69 3.69 -14.20
CA SER A 199 8.20 3.47 -12.83
C SER A 199 8.81 2.07 -12.69
N ARG A 200 10.12 2.01 -12.44
CA ARG A 200 10.88 0.75 -12.27
C ARG A 200 10.82 0.20 -10.84
N GLY A 201 10.55 1.06 -9.85
CA GLY A 201 10.57 0.68 -8.43
C GLY A 201 9.58 -0.41 -8.06
N VAL A 202 8.45 -0.54 -8.79
CA VAL A 202 7.41 -1.54 -8.52
C VAL A 202 7.70 -2.92 -9.13
N PHE A 203 8.74 -3.10 -9.94
CA PHE A 203 8.98 -4.38 -10.64
C PHE A 203 9.26 -5.55 -9.69
N ALA A 204 9.96 -5.30 -8.58
CA ALA A 204 10.18 -6.33 -7.56
C ALA A 204 8.86 -6.80 -6.94
N ALA A 205 7.94 -5.88 -6.66
CA ALA A 205 6.61 -6.19 -6.14
C ALA A 205 5.74 -6.91 -7.18
N LEU A 206 5.82 -6.50 -8.45
CA LEU A 206 5.12 -7.16 -9.56
C LEU A 206 5.62 -8.60 -9.73
N LEU A 207 6.94 -8.81 -9.71
CA LEU A 207 7.53 -10.14 -9.79
C LEU A 207 7.08 -11.02 -8.61
N ALA A 208 7.11 -10.50 -7.39
CA ALA A 208 6.63 -11.21 -6.21
C ALA A 208 5.14 -11.60 -6.35
N LEU A 209 4.28 -10.70 -6.84
CA LEU A 209 2.87 -10.96 -7.11
C LEU A 209 2.69 -12.10 -8.13
N LEU A 210 3.41 -12.06 -9.23
CA LEU A 210 3.34 -13.08 -10.29
C LEU A 210 3.83 -14.45 -9.80
N VAL A 211 4.93 -14.48 -9.03
CA VAL A 211 5.46 -15.71 -8.43
C VAL A 211 4.45 -16.32 -7.46
N VAL A 212 3.91 -15.52 -6.53
CA VAL A 212 2.92 -16.03 -5.57
C VAL A 212 1.63 -16.45 -6.27
N LEU A 213 1.21 -15.73 -7.31
CA LEU A 213 0.05 -16.10 -8.12
C LEU A 213 0.28 -17.47 -8.77
N ALA A 214 1.41 -17.66 -9.43
CA ALA A 214 1.75 -18.94 -10.07
C ALA A 214 1.84 -20.09 -9.05
N LEU A 215 2.45 -19.87 -7.88
CA LEU A 215 2.50 -20.87 -6.80
C LEU A 215 1.11 -21.19 -6.21
N SER A 216 0.19 -20.23 -6.22
CA SER A 216 -1.18 -20.37 -5.69
C SER A 216 -2.12 -21.12 -6.63
N LEU A 217 -1.77 -21.29 -7.91
CA LEU A 217 -2.57 -22.01 -8.88
C LEU A 217 -2.42 -23.53 -8.68
N ARG A 218 -3.51 -24.27 -8.85
CA ARG A 218 -3.48 -25.73 -8.87
C ARG A 218 -3.03 -26.23 -10.26
N TRP A 219 -1.77 -26.52 -10.39
CA TRP A 219 -1.19 -27.10 -11.60
C TRP A 219 -1.16 -28.63 -11.52
N ARG A 220 -1.25 -29.30 -12.67
CA ARG A 220 -1.15 -30.78 -12.73
C ARG A 220 0.24 -31.28 -12.34
N THR A 221 1.28 -30.51 -12.63
CA THR A 221 2.68 -30.85 -12.33
C THR A 221 3.48 -29.60 -11.92
N GLY A 222 4.56 -29.76 -11.16
CA GLY A 222 5.49 -28.69 -10.80
C GLY A 222 6.18 -28.08 -12.01
N THR A 223 6.46 -28.89 -13.03
CA THR A 223 7.04 -28.43 -14.30
C THR A 223 6.13 -27.47 -15.04
N ALA A 224 4.81 -27.69 -15.05
CA ALA A 224 3.86 -26.77 -15.66
C ALA A 224 3.87 -25.37 -15.01
N ARG A 225 4.10 -25.28 -13.70
CA ARG A 225 4.26 -23.98 -13.00
C ARG A 225 5.50 -23.23 -13.49
N LEU A 226 6.62 -23.94 -13.51
CA LEU A 226 7.91 -23.36 -13.98
C LEU A 226 7.82 -22.94 -15.45
N SER A 227 7.21 -23.76 -16.31
CA SER A 227 7.05 -23.42 -17.74
C SER A 227 6.19 -22.19 -17.96
N VAL A 228 5.10 -22.02 -17.20
CA VAL A 228 4.26 -20.82 -17.31
C VAL A 228 4.98 -19.58 -16.79
N LEU A 229 5.66 -19.67 -15.64
CA LEU A 229 6.47 -18.56 -15.11
C LEU A 229 7.59 -18.18 -16.08
N ALA A 230 8.34 -19.16 -16.58
CA ALA A 230 9.39 -18.94 -17.57
C ALA A 230 8.83 -18.34 -18.87
N GLY A 231 7.68 -18.84 -19.34
CA GLY A 231 7.00 -18.31 -20.51
C GLY A 231 6.53 -16.85 -20.31
N MET A 232 5.96 -16.52 -19.18
CA MET A 232 5.56 -15.14 -18.85
C MET A 232 6.77 -14.19 -18.79
N LEU A 233 7.86 -14.63 -18.16
CA LEU A 233 9.11 -13.86 -18.11
C LEU A 233 9.74 -13.70 -19.49
N ALA A 234 9.77 -14.79 -20.30
CA ALA A 234 10.30 -14.76 -21.65
C ALA A 234 9.48 -13.84 -22.57
N ILE A 235 8.14 -13.92 -22.52
CA ILE A 235 7.26 -13.03 -23.29
C ILE A 235 7.46 -11.58 -22.86
N GLY A 236 7.49 -11.30 -21.54
CA GLY A 236 7.75 -9.96 -21.03
C GLY A 236 9.09 -9.40 -21.46
N ALA A 237 10.16 -10.21 -21.37
CA ALA A 237 11.51 -9.84 -21.83
C ALA A 237 11.54 -9.63 -23.35
N THR A 238 10.92 -10.52 -24.13
CA THR A 238 10.87 -10.39 -25.60
C THR A 238 10.13 -9.13 -26.01
N LEU A 239 8.95 -8.83 -25.43
CA LEU A 239 8.22 -7.60 -25.70
C LEU A 239 9.05 -6.36 -25.36
N LEU A 240 9.70 -6.37 -24.18
CA LEU A 240 10.53 -5.27 -23.73
C LEU A 240 11.74 -5.03 -24.65
N LEU A 241 12.35 -6.11 -25.16
CA LEU A 241 13.52 -6.03 -26.04
C LEU A 241 13.15 -5.73 -27.50
N SER A 242 11.99 -6.20 -27.96
CA SER A 242 11.57 -6.11 -29.37
C SER A 242 10.78 -4.86 -29.72
N VAL A 243 10.17 -4.19 -28.73
CA VAL A 243 9.34 -3.00 -28.95
C VAL A 243 10.11 -1.76 -28.45
N PRO A 244 10.67 -0.93 -29.36
CA PRO A 244 11.48 0.24 -28.98
C PRO A 244 10.71 1.21 -28.07
N GLU A 245 9.41 1.41 -28.33
CA GLU A 245 8.53 2.27 -27.56
C GLU A 245 8.40 1.79 -26.10
N LEU A 246 8.25 0.48 -25.87
CA LEU A 246 8.21 -0.09 -24.52
C LEU A 246 9.57 0.05 -23.82
N ARG A 247 10.67 -0.13 -24.55
CA ARG A 247 12.03 0.06 -24.01
C ARG A 247 12.27 1.50 -23.59
N HIS A 248 11.79 2.45 -24.38
CA HIS A 248 11.86 3.88 -24.07
C HIS A 248 11.00 4.21 -22.87
N GLN A 249 9.76 3.71 -22.80
CA GLN A 249 8.84 3.92 -21.67
C GLN A 249 9.39 3.32 -20.35
N VAL A 250 10.03 2.15 -20.41
CA VAL A 250 10.67 1.53 -19.22
C VAL A 250 12.03 2.18 -18.89
N ARG A 251 12.51 3.11 -19.75
CA ARG A 251 13.73 3.91 -19.53
C ARG A 251 15.00 3.07 -19.31
N LEU A 252 15.10 1.90 -19.97
CA LEU A 252 16.26 1.01 -19.84
C LEU A 252 17.57 1.66 -20.33
N SER A 253 17.49 2.49 -21.39
CA SER A 253 18.64 3.26 -21.89
C SER A 253 19.15 4.26 -20.85
N GLU A 254 18.25 4.89 -20.09
CA GLU A 254 18.64 5.82 -19.03
C GLU A 254 19.32 5.10 -17.87
N LEU A 255 18.90 3.86 -17.54
CA LEU A 255 19.58 3.09 -16.49
C LEU A 255 21.05 2.85 -16.83
N HIS A 256 21.35 2.52 -18.09
CA HIS A 256 22.74 2.31 -18.53
C HIS A 256 23.55 3.61 -18.51
N SER A 257 22.98 4.71 -19.00
CA SER A 257 23.64 6.02 -18.95
C SER A 257 23.82 6.54 -17.52
N ASP A 258 22.83 6.30 -16.64
CA ASP A 258 22.91 6.64 -15.23
C ASP A 258 24.06 5.88 -14.53
N MET A 259 24.22 4.58 -14.83
CA MET A 259 25.33 3.79 -14.29
C MET A 259 26.70 4.31 -14.79
N GLN A 260 26.82 4.63 -16.07
CA GLN A 260 28.06 5.19 -16.63
C GLN A 260 28.41 6.55 -16.03
N ARG A 261 27.42 7.43 -15.80
CA ARG A 261 27.62 8.72 -15.14
C ARG A 261 28.10 8.55 -13.70
N MET A 262 27.47 7.61 -12.96
CA MET A 262 27.89 7.31 -11.60
C MET A 262 29.34 6.82 -11.52
N GLU A 263 29.79 5.97 -12.48
CA GLU A 263 31.18 5.53 -12.57
C GLU A 263 32.14 6.70 -12.85
N GLN A 264 31.66 7.77 -13.49
CA GLN A 264 32.41 9.01 -13.78
C GLN A 264 32.32 10.04 -12.64
N GLY A 265 31.63 9.70 -11.53
CA GLY A 265 31.44 10.62 -10.38
C GLY A 265 30.36 11.69 -10.61
N ASP A 266 29.57 11.58 -11.69
CA ASP A 266 28.46 12.49 -11.97
C ASP A 266 27.18 11.97 -11.27
N SER A 267 26.78 12.66 -10.19
CA SER A 267 25.56 12.37 -9.42
C SER A 267 24.29 13.05 -9.98
N ASP A 268 24.38 13.80 -11.07
CA ASP A 268 23.24 14.54 -11.67
C ASP A 268 22.26 13.63 -12.42
N SER A 269 22.36 12.32 -12.24
CA SER A 269 21.42 11.35 -12.77
C SER A 269 20.35 10.96 -11.74
N SER A 270 19.22 10.43 -12.22
CA SER A 270 18.13 9.93 -11.33
C SER A 270 18.61 8.83 -10.37
N ALA A 271 19.57 7.99 -10.77
CA ALA A 271 20.16 6.97 -9.93
C ALA A 271 21.21 7.57 -8.98
N GLY A 272 22.06 8.47 -9.45
CA GLY A 272 23.06 9.17 -8.65
C GLY A 272 22.44 9.95 -7.50
N ALA A 273 21.39 10.72 -7.79
CA ALA A 273 20.65 11.47 -6.77
C ALA A 273 20.02 10.57 -5.67
N ARG A 274 19.64 9.31 -6.00
CA ARG A 274 19.16 8.35 -4.99
C ARG A 274 20.30 7.82 -4.12
N VAL A 275 21.45 7.51 -4.72
CA VAL A 275 22.64 7.05 -3.97
C VAL A 275 23.12 8.15 -3.04
N GLU A 276 23.20 9.38 -3.52
CA GLU A 276 23.55 10.55 -2.68
C GLU A 276 22.62 10.68 -1.47
N ARG A 277 21.29 10.57 -1.65
CA ARG A 277 20.34 10.60 -0.53
C ARG A 277 20.51 9.44 0.44
N LEU A 278 20.79 8.25 -0.05
CA LEU A 278 21.07 7.11 0.82
C LEU A 278 22.33 7.32 1.65
N GLN A 279 23.38 7.92 1.07
CA GLN A 279 24.59 8.29 1.80
C GLN A 279 24.30 9.37 2.85
N VAL A 280 23.60 10.44 2.48
CA VAL A 280 23.16 11.48 3.42
C VAL A 280 22.34 10.90 4.56
N ALA A 281 21.39 9.99 4.25
CA ALA A 281 20.59 9.34 5.27
C ALA A 281 21.43 8.48 6.22
N TRP A 282 22.40 7.74 5.69
CA TRP A 282 23.30 6.92 6.47
C TRP A 282 24.19 7.77 7.40
N ASP A 283 24.82 8.82 6.88
CA ASP A 283 25.66 9.71 7.66
C ASP A 283 24.86 10.44 8.74
N THR A 284 23.64 10.88 8.40
CA THR A 284 22.72 11.50 9.36
C THR A 284 22.33 10.54 10.48
N PHE A 285 22.06 9.27 10.15
CA PHE A 285 21.77 8.26 11.16
C PHE A 285 22.97 7.99 12.08
N LEU A 286 24.20 7.96 11.55
CA LEU A 286 25.40 7.76 12.37
C LEU A 286 25.65 8.93 13.33
N ASP A 287 25.38 10.17 12.91
CA ASP A 287 25.54 11.34 13.75
C ASP A 287 24.42 11.50 14.80
N HIS A 288 23.19 11.09 14.45
CA HIS A 288 22.01 11.22 15.31
C HIS A 288 21.26 9.89 15.50
N PRO A 289 21.92 8.82 16.05
CA PRO A 289 21.37 7.46 16.01
C PRO A 289 20.13 7.26 16.89
N LEU A 290 19.87 8.12 17.88
CA LEU A 290 18.76 7.98 18.81
C LEU A 290 17.49 8.75 18.40
N VAL A 291 17.64 9.88 17.75
CA VAL A 291 16.51 10.80 17.51
C VAL A 291 16.38 11.23 16.05
N GLY A 292 17.43 11.05 15.24
CA GLY A 292 17.48 11.58 13.87
C GLY A 292 17.46 13.10 13.82
N VAL A 293 16.99 13.65 12.68
CA VAL A 293 16.84 15.11 12.47
C VAL A 293 15.40 15.61 12.63
N GLY A 294 14.48 14.75 12.99
CA GLY A 294 13.04 15.06 13.12
C GLY A 294 12.22 14.64 11.91
N ILE A 295 10.93 14.33 12.15
CA ILE A 295 9.99 13.85 11.12
C ILE A 295 9.75 14.96 10.09
N GLY A 296 9.82 14.62 8.79
CA GLY A 296 9.59 15.57 7.70
C GLY A 296 10.76 16.52 7.42
N HIS A 297 11.87 16.42 8.15
CA HIS A 297 13.04 17.30 8.04
C HIS A 297 14.25 16.65 7.37
N PHE A 298 14.00 15.76 6.40
CA PHE A 298 15.09 15.16 5.62
C PHE A 298 15.85 16.19 4.77
N ASP A 299 15.18 17.28 4.37
CA ASP A 299 15.84 18.38 3.65
C ASP A 299 16.94 19.06 4.48
N ASP A 300 16.81 19.10 5.81
CA ASP A 300 17.87 19.61 6.68
C ASP A 300 19.11 18.71 6.62
N ALA A 301 18.93 17.40 6.49
CA ALA A 301 20.03 16.48 6.28
C ALA A 301 20.72 16.70 4.92
N MET A 302 19.99 17.13 3.89
CA MET A 302 20.55 17.44 2.56
C MET A 302 21.50 18.62 2.55
N GLN A 303 21.50 19.51 3.56
CA GLN A 303 22.48 20.58 3.71
C GLN A 303 23.93 20.08 3.87
N ARG A 304 24.14 18.78 4.06
CA ARG A 304 25.47 18.14 4.03
C ARG A 304 26.08 18.12 2.63
N VAL A 305 25.22 18.08 1.60
CA VAL A 305 25.64 18.06 0.20
C VAL A 305 26.17 19.45 -0.16
N PRO A 306 27.42 19.58 -0.69
CA PRO A 306 28.01 20.87 -1.00
C PRO A 306 27.13 21.75 -1.88
N VAL A 307 26.53 21.19 -2.93
CA VAL A 307 25.64 21.92 -3.83
C VAL A 307 24.42 22.48 -3.10
N CYS A 308 23.83 21.75 -2.14
CA CYS A 308 22.69 22.23 -1.36
C CYS A 308 23.08 23.32 -0.35
N ARG A 309 24.35 23.36 0.05
CA ARG A 309 24.88 24.43 0.89
C ARG A 309 25.15 25.70 0.10
N GLU A 310 25.67 25.56 -1.14
CA GLU A 310 25.99 26.69 -2.02
C GLU A 310 24.74 27.26 -2.71
N ASN A 311 23.83 26.39 -3.13
CA ASN A 311 22.57 26.71 -3.82
C ASN A 311 21.37 26.07 -3.09
N PRO A 312 20.91 26.64 -1.96
CA PRO A 312 19.81 26.07 -1.18
C PRO A 312 18.51 25.90 -1.97
N ASP A 313 18.26 26.73 -2.97
CA ASP A 313 17.03 26.73 -3.77
C ASP A 313 17.00 25.63 -4.87
N GLU A 314 18.05 24.82 -4.98
CA GLU A 314 18.08 23.76 -5.99
C GLU A 314 17.04 22.69 -5.70
N GLN A 315 16.24 22.30 -6.70
CA GLN A 315 15.12 21.37 -6.55
C GLN A 315 15.51 20.03 -5.89
N ARG A 316 16.73 19.51 -6.15
CA ARG A 316 17.20 18.26 -5.53
C ARG A 316 17.37 18.36 -4.02
N CYS A 317 17.50 19.56 -3.47
CA CYS A 317 17.67 19.80 -2.04
C CYS A 317 16.34 19.85 -1.27
N HIS A 318 15.20 19.97 -1.97
CA HIS A 318 13.86 20.17 -1.41
C HIS A 318 12.89 19.00 -1.73
N LEU A 319 13.39 17.80 -1.97
CA LEU A 319 12.51 16.65 -2.26
C LEU A 319 11.90 16.00 -1.01
N GLY A 320 12.26 16.45 0.18
CA GLY A 320 11.63 16.14 1.47
C GLY A 320 11.77 14.69 1.94
N HIS A 321 12.50 13.80 1.20
CA HIS A 321 12.56 12.39 1.56
C HIS A 321 13.70 11.61 0.87
N ALA A 322 14.13 10.51 1.51
CA ALA A 322 15.28 9.70 1.09
C ALA A 322 15.03 8.76 -0.09
N HIS A 323 13.81 8.66 -0.62
CA HIS A 323 13.39 7.63 -1.61
C HIS A 323 13.64 6.18 -1.17
N ASN A 324 13.64 5.93 0.12
CA ASN A 324 13.75 4.61 0.74
C ASN A 324 13.19 4.71 2.16
N ASP A 325 12.21 3.88 2.53
CA ASP A 325 11.59 3.95 3.85
C ASP A 325 12.58 3.68 4.99
N VAL A 326 13.53 2.74 4.81
CA VAL A 326 14.51 2.40 5.84
C VAL A 326 15.44 3.59 6.09
N ALA A 327 15.97 4.17 5.02
CA ALA A 327 16.83 5.33 5.07
C ALA A 327 16.10 6.56 5.66
N GLU A 328 14.86 6.79 5.22
CA GLU A 328 14.01 7.89 5.70
C GLU A 328 13.77 7.82 7.21
N TRP A 329 13.32 6.67 7.71
CA TRP A 329 12.99 6.52 9.12
C TRP A 329 14.24 6.48 10.01
N ALA A 330 15.35 5.94 9.51
CA ALA A 330 16.63 5.94 10.23
C ALA A 330 17.18 7.38 10.35
N ALA A 331 17.21 8.15 9.26
CA ALA A 331 17.73 9.51 9.27
C ALA A 331 16.86 10.48 10.07
N THR A 332 15.52 10.37 9.94
CA THR A 332 14.59 11.34 10.54
C THR A 332 14.23 11.02 11.99
N GLN A 333 14.29 9.77 12.43
CA GLN A 333 13.83 9.34 13.76
C GLN A 333 14.82 8.39 14.48
N GLY A 334 16.00 8.17 13.91
CA GLY A 334 17.02 7.30 14.48
C GLY A 334 16.61 5.83 14.63
N MET A 335 17.20 5.14 15.57
CA MET A 335 16.92 3.72 15.89
C MET A 335 15.46 3.47 16.31
N PRO A 336 14.82 4.32 17.14
CA PRO A 336 13.39 4.18 17.43
C PRO A 336 12.51 4.22 16.17
N GLY A 337 12.81 5.11 15.22
CA GLY A 337 12.11 5.18 13.94
C GLY A 337 12.27 3.90 13.13
N LEU A 338 13.49 3.40 13.01
CA LEU A 338 13.78 2.15 12.30
C LEU A 338 13.06 0.95 12.91
N LEU A 339 13.09 0.79 14.23
CA LEU A 339 12.36 -0.27 14.94
C LEU A 339 10.84 -0.15 14.74
N LEU A 340 10.34 1.08 14.74
CA LEU A 340 8.92 1.33 14.51
C LEU A 340 8.51 1.07 13.06
N LEU A 341 9.36 1.37 12.06
CA LEU A 341 9.13 0.97 10.67
C LEU A 341 9.02 -0.55 10.53
N LEU A 342 9.94 -1.29 11.18
CA LEU A 342 9.87 -2.76 11.22
C LEU A 342 8.57 -3.25 11.85
N ALA A 343 8.05 -2.56 12.87
CA ALA A 343 6.76 -2.85 13.48
C ALA A 343 5.59 -2.48 12.55
N VAL A 344 5.67 -1.36 11.82
CA VAL A 344 4.63 -0.92 10.85
C VAL A 344 4.43 -1.95 9.73
N TYR A 345 5.48 -2.63 9.33
CA TYR A 345 5.40 -3.74 8.38
C TYR A 345 5.15 -5.10 9.07
N GLY A 346 5.90 -5.40 10.10
CA GLY A 346 5.91 -6.72 10.75
C GLY A 346 4.63 -7.04 11.51
N VAL A 347 4.04 -6.07 12.21
CA VAL A 347 2.81 -6.29 12.99
C VAL A 347 1.61 -6.59 12.09
N PRO A 348 1.28 -5.81 11.04
CA PRO A 348 0.21 -6.17 10.12
C PRO A 348 0.48 -7.50 9.40
N LEU A 349 1.71 -7.76 8.97
CA LEU A 349 2.09 -9.03 8.36
C LEU A 349 1.78 -10.21 9.29
N TRP A 350 2.23 -10.14 10.55
CA TRP A 350 1.95 -11.16 11.57
C TRP A 350 0.44 -11.34 11.79
N VAL A 351 -0.32 -10.24 11.89
CA VAL A 351 -1.79 -10.27 12.03
C VAL A 351 -2.41 -11.01 10.86
N PHE A 352 -2.05 -10.68 9.62
CA PHE A 352 -2.62 -11.32 8.43
C PHE A 352 -2.22 -12.79 8.30
N VAL A 353 -0.97 -13.16 8.60
CA VAL A 353 -0.53 -14.56 8.63
C VAL A 353 -1.35 -15.35 9.64
N ARG A 354 -1.54 -14.81 10.85
CA ARG A 354 -2.34 -15.45 11.90
C ARG A 354 -3.82 -15.59 11.50
N LEU A 355 -4.41 -14.56 10.89
CA LEU A 355 -5.79 -14.58 10.41
C LEU A 355 -5.95 -15.53 9.22
N HIS A 356 -4.98 -15.59 8.31
CA HIS A 356 -5.00 -16.55 7.20
C HIS A 356 -4.97 -18.00 7.68
N ARG A 357 -4.10 -18.32 8.64
CA ARG A 357 -4.04 -19.66 9.26
C ARG A 357 -5.35 -20.05 9.96
N ARG A 358 -6.09 -19.06 10.48
CA ARG A 358 -7.39 -19.27 11.16
C ARG A 358 -8.61 -19.26 10.24
N SER A 359 -8.44 -18.88 8.97
CA SER A 359 -9.55 -18.79 8.00
C SER A 359 -10.06 -20.13 7.52
N GLY A 360 -9.35 -21.24 7.80
CA GLY A 360 -9.68 -22.59 7.31
C GLY A 360 -9.53 -22.76 5.80
N ARG A 361 -8.96 -21.77 5.08
CA ARG A 361 -8.76 -21.88 3.63
C ARG A 361 -7.57 -22.75 3.30
N SER A 362 -7.79 -23.73 2.41
CA SER A 362 -6.71 -24.56 1.86
C SER A 362 -5.91 -23.89 0.75
N THR A 363 -6.33 -22.69 0.29
CA THR A 363 -5.69 -21.93 -0.79
C THR A 363 -5.28 -20.56 -0.30
N PHE A 364 -4.12 -20.06 -0.78
CA PHE A 364 -3.64 -18.69 -0.49
C PHE A 364 -4.50 -17.67 -1.23
N ARG A 365 -5.65 -17.31 -0.64
CA ARG A 365 -6.68 -16.44 -1.18
C ARG A 365 -7.55 -15.88 -0.05
N GLY A 366 -8.20 -14.75 -0.30
CA GLY A 366 -9.06 -14.06 0.66
C GLY A 366 -8.42 -12.82 1.23
N PRO A 367 -9.12 -12.08 2.12
CA PRO A 367 -8.66 -10.79 2.61
C PRO A 367 -7.34 -10.88 3.40
N ALA A 368 -7.11 -11.94 4.17
CA ALA A 368 -5.85 -12.12 4.88
C ALA A 368 -4.66 -12.37 3.94
N ALA A 369 -4.84 -13.17 2.88
CA ALA A 369 -3.80 -13.37 1.86
C ALA A 369 -3.52 -12.07 1.09
N ALA A 370 -4.56 -11.30 0.76
CA ALA A 370 -4.40 -9.97 0.18
C ALA A 370 -3.58 -9.05 1.12
N GLY A 371 -3.88 -9.05 2.42
CA GLY A 371 -3.15 -8.27 3.41
C GLY A 371 -1.66 -8.64 3.49
N ILE A 372 -1.32 -9.94 3.49
CA ILE A 372 0.08 -10.41 3.44
C ILE A 372 0.77 -9.83 2.20
N MET A 373 0.15 -9.97 1.02
CA MET A 373 0.74 -9.49 -0.23
C MET A 373 0.85 -7.96 -0.30
N ILE A 374 -0.10 -7.21 0.26
CA ILE A 374 -0.04 -5.75 0.29
C ILE A 374 1.10 -5.27 1.18
N VAL A 375 1.26 -5.84 2.37
CA VAL A 375 2.42 -5.50 3.22
C VAL A 375 3.73 -5.83 2.51
N THR A 376 3.82 -7.00 1.86
CA THR A 376 5.00 -7.37 1.05
C THR A 376 5.24 -6.36 -0.09
N THR A 377 4.19 -5.94 -0.79
CA THR A 377 4.27 -4.90 -1.84
C THR A 377 4.82 -3.59 -1.27
N TYR A 378 4.31 -3.13 -0.13
CA TYR A 378 4.81 -1.90 0.51
C TYR A 378 6.26 -2.02 0.95
N VAL A 379 6.70 -3.16 1.50
CA VAL A 379 8.11 -3.40 1.82
C VAL A 379 8.98 -3.29 0.57
N LEU A 380 8.59 -3.96 -0.52
CA LEU A 380 9.38 -3.96 -1.76
C LEU A 380 9.41 -2.59 -2.45
N CYS A 381 8.28 -1.87 -2.49
CA CYS A 381 8.22 -0.50 -3.00
C CYS A 381 8.98 0.46 -2.08
N GLY A 382 8.92 0.27 -0.77
CA GLY A 382 9.62 1.05 0.25
C GLY A 382 11.15 0.99 0.17
N LEU A 383 11.72 -0.02 -0.52
CA LEU A 383 13.15 -0.07 -0.83
C LEU A 383 13.57 0.95 -1.90
N THR A 384 12.64 1.47 -2.69
CA THR A 384 12.90 2.39 -3.81
C THR A 384 12.14 3.70 -3.71
N GLN A 385 11.27 3.85 -2.70
CA GLN A 385 10.45 5.02 -2.43
C GLN A 385 10.16 5.16 -0.94
N SER A 386 10.05 6.39 -0.44
CA SER A 386 9.59 6.66 0.94
C SER A 386 8.07 6.63 0.99
N MET A 387 7.49 5.41 1.15
CA MET A 387 6.05 5.15 1.06
C MET A 387 5.25 5.93 2.11
N PHE A 388 5.80 6.14 3.29
CA PHE A 388 5.15 6.85 4.41
C PHE A 388 5.45 8.34 4.46
N ALA A 389 6.34 8.86 3.60
CA ALA A 389 6.51 10.30 3.41
C ALA A 389 5.39 10.87 2.53
N HIS A 390 4.86 10.08 1.59
CA HIS A 390 3.76 10.51 0.74
C HIS A 390 2.40 10.30 1.41
N GLN A 391 1.63 11.38 1.47
CA GLN A 391 0.29 11.41 2.06
C GLN A 391 -0.64 10.34 1.51
N MET A 392 -0.64 10.14 0.20
CA MET A 392 -1.54 9.22 -0.49
C MET A 392 -1.21 7.76 -0.19
N THR A 393 0.05 7.35 -0.32
CA THR A 393 0.48 5.98 -0.04
C THR A 393 0.34 5.62 1.43
N ALA A 394 0.68 6.54 2.35
CA ALA A 394 0.47 6.36 3.79
C ALA A 394 -1.01 6.18 4.13
N SER A 395 -1.89 7.07 3.62
CA SER A 395 -3.35 6.98 3.86
C SER A 395 -3.95 5.71 3.28
N PHE A 396 -3.51 5.31 2.08
CA PHE A 396 -4.02 4.11 1.43
C PHE A 396 -3.58 2.85 2.19
N TYR A 397 -2.31 2.79 2.65
CA TYR A 397 -1.81 1.69 3.48
C TYR A 397 -2.67 1.46 4.73
N VAL A 398 -2.82 2.50 5.55
CA VAL A 398 -3.56 2.38 6.82
C VAL A 398 -5.02 2.01 6.59
N THR A 399 -5.63 2.55 5.54
CA THR A 399 -7.02 2.25 5.15
C THR A 399 -7.16 0.79 4.75
N ILE A 400 -6.31 0.30 3.87
CA ILE A 400 -6.37 -1.09 3.37
C ILE A 400 -6.02 -2.09 4.46
N VAL A 401 -5.03 -1.79 5.32
CA VAL A 401 -4.68 -2.66 6.46
C VAL A 401 -5.87 -2.79 7.41
N GLY A 402 -6.50 -1.69 7.81
CA GLY A 402 -7.69 -1.73 8.65
C GLY A 402 -8.85 -2.50 8.02
N LEU A 403 -9.12 -2.23 6.75
CA LEU A 403 -10.19 -2.86 5.99
C LEU A 403 -10.01 -4.39 5.88
N LEU A 404 -8.84 -4.83 5.44
CA LEU A 404 -8.55 -6.26 5.27
C LEU A 404 -8.46 -7.00 6.60
N ALA A 405 -8.00 -6.34 7.68
CA ALA A 405 -8.02 -6.92 9.01
C ALA A 405 -9.47 -7.21 9.47
N GLY A 406 -10.37 -6.24 9.33
CA GLY A 406 -11.79 -6.42 9.64
C GLY A 406 -12.45 -7.51 8.81
N LEU A 407 -12.23 -7.53 7.49
CA LEU A 407 -12.76 -8.56 6.59
C LEU A 407 -12.23 -9.96 6.92
N SER A 408 -10.95 -10.05 7.32
CA SER A 408 -10.33 -11.34 7.70
C SER A 408 -10.86 -11.86 9.04
N ILE A 409 -11.15 -10.97 10.00
CA ILE A 409 -11.80 -11.32 11.27
C ILE A 409 -13.20 -11.89 11.00
N LEU A 410 -14.00 -11.24 10.14
CA LEU A 410 -15.32 -11.72 9.76
C LEU A 410 -15.27 -13.08 9.05
N GLU A 411 -14.30 -13.30 8.18
CA GLU A 411 -14.11 -14.58 7.50
C GLU A 411 -13.82 -15.70 8.52
N GLY A 412 -12.89 -15.47 9.45
CA GLY A 412 -12.56 -16.42 10.51
C GLY A 412 -13.74 -16.70 11.46
N ALA A 413 -14.62 -15.74 11.73
CA ALA A 413 -15.83 -15.92 12.54
C ALA A 413 -16.85 -16.80 11.82
N ARG A 414 -17.07 -16.57 10.52
CA ARG A 414 -17.99 -17.41 9.69
C ARG A 414 -17.54 -18.87 9.63
N HIS A 415 -16.24 -19.11 9.51
CA HIS A 415 -15.70 -20.47 9.46
C HIS A 415 -15.90 -21.21 10.77
N ARG A 416 -15.71 -20.55 11.92
CA ARG A 416 -15.96 -21.15 13.24
C ARG A 416 -17.44 -21.48 13.45
N GLY A 417 -18.36 -20.60 13.05
CA GLY A 417 -19.80 -20.84 13.13
C GLY A 417 -20.25 -22.03 12.27
N ALA A 418 -19.69 -22.19 11.07
CA ALA A 418 -20.00 -23.32 10.20
C ALA A 418 -19.48 -24.67 10.70
N ASN A 419 -18.45 -24.70 11.56
CA ASN A 419 -17.91 -25.95 12.14
C ASN A 419 -18.53 -26.29 13.51
N ALA A 420 -19.35 -25.42 14.08
CA ALA A 420 -20.01 -25.60 15.39
C ALA A 420 -21.49 -26.01 15.26
N GLY A 421 -22.08 -25.97 14.08
CA GLY A 421 -23.41 -26.43 13.74
C GLY A 421 -23.35 -27.65 12.81
#